data_282191765db33ceb31401c3aa3452e00
#
_entry.id   282191765db33ceb31401c3aa3452e00
#
_cell.length_a   1.000
_cell.length_b   1.000
_cell.length_c   1.000
_cell.angle_alpha   90.00
_cell.angle_beta   90.00
_cell.angle_gamma   90.00
#
_symmetry.space_group_name_H-M   'P 1'
#
loop_
_entity.id
_entity.type
_entity.pdbx_description
1 polymer ?
#
loop_
_entity_poly.entity_id
_entity_poly.type
_entity_poly.pdbx_seq_one_letter_code
_entity_poly.pdbx_strand_id
1 'polypeptide(L)'
;PPPPPPPPPFFFHADHGIRHFCLSRGLGDVYKRQALQETKKQSFVVGESGVGKTAIAEGLAKRIVDGQVPEVVSESEIFLLDLGALLAGTKYRGDFEKRFKAVLNELKEHDDAILFIDEVHTIIGAGAASGGVMDASNLMKPLLSSGQIKCMGSTTYQEYRGIFDKDRALSRRFQKIDVIEPDIEDTYKILKGLKPQYEEHYGIRYTDKALRSASELAAKYINDRFMPDKAIDVIDEVGAAQQLQPKSRRKKSITVGDVEQVVAKIARIPSTQVNSSDKESLRDLEKKLKLVVFGQDEAISQLSNSIKLSRAGLKSGEKPIGSFLFAGPTGVGKTEVCKQLANIMGVELLRYDMSEYMERHTVSRLIGAPPGYVGFDQGGLLTEAVTKHPHSVVLLDEVEKAHPEVFNLLLQVMDHGTLTDNNGRKADFRNVVLIMTT
;
A
#
# COMPACT_ATOMS: atom_id res chain seq x y z
N PRO A 1 -28.89 4.31 -45.06
CA PRO A 1 -28.83 3.79 -43.69
C PRO A 1 -28.89 4.99 -42.73
N PRO A 2 -29.69 4.95 -41.63
CA PRO A 2 -29.71 6.02 -40.67
C PRO A 2 -28.33 6.15 -40.04
N PRO A 3 -27.93 7.36 -39.58
CA PRO A 3 -26.68 7.54 -38.91
C PRO A 3 -26.64 6.65 -37.65
N PRO A 4 -25.48 6.10 -37.28
CA PRO A 4 -25.37 5.30 -36.04
C PRO A 4 -25.82 6.13 -34.86
N PRO A 5 -26.46 5.51 -33.84
CA PRO A 5 -26.87 6.22 -32.64
C PRO A 5 -25.66 6.87 -31.99
N PRO A 6 -25.84 8.02 -31.32
CA PRO A 6 -24.76 8.68 -30.60
C PRO A 6 -24.17 7.70 -29.59
N PRO A 7 -22.85 7.70 -29.38
CA PRO A 7 -22.24 6.87 -28.36
C PRO A 7 -22.86 7.21 -26.99
N PRO A 8 -23.00 6.21 -26.10
CA PRO A 8 -23.51 6.46 -24.76
C PRO A 8 -22.66 7.50 -24.04
N PRO A 9 -23.23 8.32 -23.17
CA PRO A 9 -22.50 9.35 -22.44
C PRO A 9 -21.32 8.71 -21.68
N PHE A 10 -20.15 9.28 -21.83
CA PHE A 10 -18.89 8.83 -21.17
C PHE A 10 -18.86 9.20 -19.67
N PHE A 11 -20.00 9.62 -19.12
CA PHE A 11 -20.15 10.02 -17.74
C PHE A 11 -21.02 9.03 -16.99
N PHE A 12 -20.50 8.51 -15.91
CA PHE A 12 -21.32 7.81 -14.91
C PHE A 12 -21.85 8.85 -13.92
N HIS A 13 -23.17 9.02 -13.88
CA HIS A 13 -23.79 9.60 -12.69
C HIS A 13 -23.46 8.70 -11.50
N ALA A 14 -22.96 9.30 -10.42
CA ALA A 14 -22.56 8.62 -9.18
C ALA A 14 -23.74 7.96 -8.41
N ASP A 15 -24.80 7.54 -9.12
CA ASP A 15 -26.06 7.13 -8.50
C ASP A 15 -26.12 5.65 -8.08
N HIS A 16 -25.22 4.79 -8.51
CA HIS A 16 -25.30 3.37 -8.11
C HIS A 16 -23.94 2.75 -7.93
N GLY A 17 -23.51 2.57 -6.70
CA GLY A 17 -22.47 1.59 -6.44
C GLY A 17 -21.71 1.74 -5.13
N ILE A 18 -21.69 0.76 -4.43
CA ILE A 18 -20.86 0.13 -3.39
C ILE A 18 -19.78 0.99 -2.66
N ARG A 19 -19.41 2.18 -3.14
CA ARG A 19 -18.36 3.03 -2.54
C ARG A 19 -18.86 4.24 -1.73
N HIS A 20 -20.12 4.31 -1.43
CA HIS A 20 -20.80 5.51 -0.90
C HIS A 20 -20.49 5.91 0.56
N PHE A 21 -19.66 5.20 1.33
CA PHE A 21 -19.67 5.43 2.78
C PHE A 21 -18.35 5.74 3.47
N CYS A 22 -17.23 5.75 2.76
CA CYS A 22 -15.92 5.80 3.42
C CYS A 22 -15.56 7.09 4.15
N LEU A 23 -16.30 8.19 4.00
CA LEU A 23 -15.81 9.51 4.43
C LEU A 23 -16.82 10.39 5.20
N SER A 24 -17.89 9.82 5.74
CA SER A 24 -18.92 10.65 6.37
C SER A 24 -18.57 11.23 7.76
N ARG A 25 -17.48 10.78 8.41
CA ARG A 25 -17.11 11.31 9.74
C ARG A 25 -15.59 11.23 9.96
N GLY A 26 -14.91 12.35 9.91
CA GLY A 26 -13.57 12.56 10.48
C GLY A 26 -12.53 13.11 9.50
N LEU A 27 -11.92 12.29 8.65
CA LEU A 27 -10.83 12.73 7.76
C LEU A 27 -11.30 13.63 6.60
N GLY A 28 -12.47 13.34 6.06
CA GLY A 28 -13.00 14.10 4.93
C GLY A 28 -13.27 15.58 5.20
N ASP A 29 -13.49 15.99 6.43
CA ASP A 29 -13.94 17.36 6.71
C ASP A 29 -12.83 18.41 6.58
N VAL A 30 -11.59 18.08 6.88
CA VAL A 30 -10.46 19.02 6.71
C VAL A 30 -10.12 19.16 5.24
N TYR A 31 -10.00 18.05 4.51
CA TYR A 31 -9.67 18.06 3.08
C TYR A 31 -10.80 18.60 2.22
N LYS A 32 -12.05 18.30 2.58
CA LYS A 32 -13.24 18.83 1.91
C LYS A 32 -13.37 20.35 2.10
N ARG A 33 -13.04 20.89 3.28
CA ARG A 33 -13.00 22.34 3.52
C ARG A 33 -11.93 23.02 2.69
N GLN A 34 -10.75 22.43 2.56
CA GLN A 34 -9.69 22.98 1.71
C GLN A 34 -10.08 22.96 0.22
N ALA A 35 -10.70 21.88 -0.26
CA ALA A 35 -11.20 21.80 -1.64
C ALA A 35 -12.33 22.81 -1.93
N LEU A 36 -13.13 23.17 -0.92
CA LEU A 36 -14.24 24.09 -1.03
C LEU A 36 -13.86 25.57 -0.82
N GLN A 37 -12.76 25.86 -0.12
CA GLN A 37 -12.39 27.25 0.24
C GLN A 37 -11.84 28.10 -0.90
N GLU A 38 -11.32 27.47 -1.97
CA GLU A 38 -10.74 28.21 -3.10
C GLU A 38 -11.48 27.91 -4.41
N THR A 39 -12.63 28.54 -4.60
CA THR A 39 -13.52 28.39 -5.78
C THR A 39 -12.92 28.82 -7.13
N LYS A 40 -11.70 29.32 -7.16
CA LYS A 40 -11.03 29.81 -8.38
C LYS A 40 -9.84 28.97 -8.85
N LYS A 41 -9.39 27.99 -8.07
CA LYS A 41 -8.27 27.13 -8.45
C LYS A 41 -8.73 25.70 -8.65
N GLN A 42 -8.11 25.06 -9.61
CA GLN A 42 -8.19 23.62 -9.80
C GLN A 42 -7.51 22.92 -8.63
N SER A 43 -7.95 21.71 -8.27
CA SER A 43 -7.35 20.99 -7.13
C SER A 43 -6.77 19.64 -7.54
N PHE A 44 -5.60 19.33 -6.96
CA PHE A 44 -5.02 17.99 -7.02
C PHE A 44 -5.04 17.35 -5.64
N VAL A 45 -5.69 16.22 -5.58
CA VAL A 45 -5.69 15.31 -4.43
C VAL A 45 -4.49 14.39 -4.56
N VAL A 46 -3.45 14.61 -3.75
CA VAL A 46 -2.18 13.90 -3.85
C VAL A 46 -2.00 13.02 -2.62
N GLY A 47 -1.71 11.75 -2.82
CA GLY A 47 -1.50 10.80 -1.73
C GLY A 47 -1.10 9.43 -2.26
N GLU A 48 -0.63 8.54 -1.42
CA GLU A 48 -0.27 7.18 -1.80
C GLU A 48 -1.47 6.39 -2.35
N SER A 49 -1.20 5.28 -3.03
CA SER A 49 -2.27 4.40 -3.53
C SER A 49 -3.03 3.80 -2.35
N GLY A 50 -4.37 3.71 -2.45
CA GLY A 50 -5.21 3.11 -1.42
C GLY A 50 -5.58 4.00 -0.23
N VAL A 51 -5.13 5.29 -0.17
CA VAL A 51 -5.51 6.20 0.93
C VAL A 51 -6.91 6.80 0.80
N GLY A 52 -7.65 6.47 -0.27
CA GLY A 52 -9.03 6.91 -0.47
C GLY A 52 -9.21 8.20 -1.26
N LYS A 53 -8.30 8.55 -2.19
CA LYS A 53 -8.37 9.76 -3.03
C LYS A 53 -9.68 9.85 -3.82
N THR A 54 -10.08 8.79 -4.49
CA THR A 54 -11.34 8.71 -5.27
C THR A 54 -12.56 8.89 -4.38
N ALA A 55 -12.53 8.28 -3.18
CA ALA A 55 -13.61 8.38 -2.20
C ALA A 55 -13.82 9.83 -1.68
N ILE A 56 -12.83 10.73 -1.78
CA ILE A 56 -13.00 12.15 -1.46
C ILE A 56 -13.94 12.82 -2.46
N ALA A 57 -13.79 12.55 -3.75
CA ALA A 57 -14.65 13.10 -4.79
C ALA A 57 -16.10 12.56 -4.66
N GLU A 58 -16.24 11.24 -4.45
CA GLU A 58 -17.55 10.61 -4.21
C GLU A 58 -18.23 11.17 -2.95
N GLY A 59 -17.46 11.33 -1.86
CA GLY A 59 -17.97 11.91 -0.63
C GLY A 59 -18.35 13.40 -0.76
N LEU A 60 -17.68 14.15 -1.65
CA LEU A 60 -18.06 15.52 -1.97
C LEU A 60 -19.38 15.54 -2.74
N ALA A 61 -19.53 14.69 -3.78
CA ALA A 61 -20.77 14.55 -4.55
C ALA A 61 -21.96 14.24 -3.64
N LYS A 62 -21.81 13.28 -2.72
CA LYS A 62 -22.85 12.96 -1.74
C LYS A 62 -23.24 14.15 -0.88
N ARG A 63 -22.28 14.93 -0.39
CA ARG A 63 -22.58 16.10 0.44
C ARG A 63 -23.27 17.21 -0.33
N ILE A 64 -22.99 17.34 -1.63
CA ILE A 64 -23.73 18.26 -2.52
C ILE A 64 -25.19 17.82 -2.58
N VAL A 65 -25.45 16.55 -2.85
CA VAL A 65 -26.81 15.99 -2.90
C VAL A 65 -27.54 16.13 -1.56
N ASP A 66 -26.85 15.90 -0.44
CA ASP A 66 -27.40 16.00 0.92
C ASP A 66 -27.56 17.48 1.38
N GLY A 67 -27.17 18.48 0.56
CA GLY A 67 -27.22 19.90 0.91
C GLY A 67 -26.28 20.32 2.04
N GLN A 68 -25.23 19.55 2.29
CA GLN A 68 -24.26 19.77 3.38
C GLN A 68 -23.00 20.50 2.91
N VAL A 69 -23.14 21.41 1.97
CA VAL A 69 -22.05 22.18 1.36
C VAL A 69 -22.38 23.68 1.37
N PRO A 70 -21.36 24.57 1.23
CA PRO A 70 -21.61 25.99 1.05
C PRO A 70 -22.42 26.29 -0.23
N GLU A 71 -23.19 27.37 -0.22
CA GLU A 71 -24.05 27.80 -1.35
C GLU A 71 -23.30 27.85 -2.69
N VAL A 72 -22.03 28.22 -2.68
CA VAL A 72 -21.19 28.36 -3.89
C VAL A 72 -21.04 27.05 -4.68
N VAL A 73 -21.24 25.90 -4.05
CA VAL A 73 -21.10 24.57 -4.66
C VAL A 73 -22.35 23.71 -4.50
N SER A 74 -23.45 24.28 -4.00
CA SER A 74 -24.69 23.56 -3.75
C SER A 74 -25.35 23.04 -5.02
N GLU A 75 -25.15 23.70 -6.15
CA GLU A 75 -25.69 23.33 -7.45
C GLU A 75 -24.66 22.64 -8.36
N SER A 76 -23.43 22.40 -7.83
CA SER A 76 -22.38 21.78 -8.62
C SER A 76 -22.65 20.28 -8.84
N GLU A 77 -22.37 19.82 -10.05
CA GLU A 77 -22.40 18.40 -10.43
C GLU A 77 -20.99 17.87 -10.63
N ILE A 78 -20.67 16.67 -10.08
CA ILE A 78 -19.35 16.04 -10.24
C ILE A 78 -19.43 14.96 -11.30
N PHE A 79 -18.64 15.13 -12.36
CA PHE A 79 -18.51 14.21 -13.47
C PHE A 79 -17.19 13.45 -13.35
N LEU A 80 -17.27 12.12 -13.23
CA LEU A 80 -16.09 11.24 -13.23
C LEU A 80 -15.71 10.90 -14.67
N LEU A 81 -14.48 11.22 -15.07
CA LEU A 81 -13.96 10.88 -16.38
C LEU A 81 -13.50 9.41 -16.42
N ASP A 82 -14.17 8.59 -17.22
CA ASP A 82 -13.74 7.22 -17.51
C ASP A 82 -12.73 7.22 -18.67
N LEU A 83 -11.44 7.11 -18.30
CA LEU A 83 -10.34 7.04 -19.26
C LEU A 83 -10.34 5.73 -20.05
N GLY A 84 -10.76 4.64 -19.45
CA GLY A 84 -10.86 3.34 -20.13
C GLY A 84 -11.85 3.39 -21.28
N ALA A 85 -13.03 3.98 -21.04
CA ALA A 85 -14.05 4.18 -22.07
C ALA A 85 -13.59 5.13 -23.19
N LEU A 86 -12.84 6.19 -22.86
CA LEU A 86 -12.28 7.10 -23.85
C LEU A 86 -11.25 6.43 -24.77
N LEU A 87 -10.44 5.55 -24.21
CA LEU A 87 -9.37 4.83 -24.91
C LEU A 87 -9.91 3.64 -25.70
N ALA A 88 -11.03 3.06 -25.30
CA ALA A 88 -11.59 1.88 -25.92
C ALA A 88 -11.90 2.12 -27.41
N GLY A 89 -11.30 1.27 -28.28
CA GLY A 89 -11.49 1.33 -29.74
C GLY A 89 -10.80 2.51 -30.43
N THR A 90 -9.94 3.29 -29.75
CA THR A 90 -9.10 4.31 -30.41
C THR A 90 -7.83 3.64 -30.97
N LYS A 91 -7.64 3.66 -32.27
CA LYS A 91 -6.41 3.16 -32.90
C LYS A 91 -5.39 4.27 -33.15
N TYR A 92 -5.84 5.51 -33.26
CA TYR A 92 -5.02 6.66 -33.58
C TYR A 92 -5.20 7.78 -32.57
N ARG A 93 -4.13 8.55 -32.33
CA ARG A 93 -4.13 9.74 -31.47
C ARG A 93 -5.27 10.72 -31.77
N GLY A 94 -5.57 10.94 -33.04
CA GLY A 94 -6.63 11.87 -33.44
C GLY A 94 -8.05 11.45 -33.04
N ASP A 95 -8.30 10.16 -32.83
CA ASP A 95 -9.61 9.66 -32.40
C ASP A 95 -9.84 9.96 -30.91
N PHE A 96 -8.82 9.76 -30.09
CA PHE A 96 -8.85 10.15 -28.68
C PHE A 96 -9.04 11.67 -28.52
N GLU A 97 -8.25 12.48 -29.24
CA GLU A 97 -8.34 13.94 -29.15
C GLU A 97 -9.74 14.45 -29.54
N LYS A 98 -10.37 13.86 -30.55
CA LYS A 98 -11.75 14.20 -30.96
C LYS A 98 -12.76 13.85 -29.86
N ARG A 99 -12.68 12.64 -29.29
CA ARG A 99 -13.58 12.19 -28.23
C ARG A 99 -13.41 13.05 -26.96
N PHE A 100 -12.16 13.29 -26.57
CA PHE A 100 -11.88 14.11 -25.40
C PHE A 100 -12.37 15.56 -25.57
N LYS A 101 -12.20 16.16 -26.75
CA LYS A 101 -12.76 17.48 -27.05
C LYS A 101 -14.29 17.49 -27.02
N ALA A 102 -14.94 16.42 -27.46
CA ALA A 102 -16.41 16.29 -27.40
C ALA A 102 -16.88 16.30 -25.94
N VAL A 103 -16.26 15.49 -25.06
CA VAL A 103 -16.53 15.46 -23.63
C VAL A 103 -16.35 16.85 -22.98
N LEU A 104 -15.23 17.52 -23.29
CA LEU A 104 -14.96 18.84 -22.74
C LEU A 104 -15.94 19.93 -23.24
N ASN A 105 -16.44 19.80 -24.46
CA ASN A 105 -17.46 20.72 -24.98
C ASN A 105 -18.83 20.47 -24.34
N GLU A 106 -19.20 19.22 -24.13
CA GLU A 106 -20.42 18.85 -23.39
C GLU A 106 -20.41 19.38 -21.96
N LEU A 107 -19.26 19.22 -21.25
CA LEU A 107 -19.10 19.75 -19.89
C LEU A 107 -19.26 21.29 -19.80
N LYS A 108 -18.97 22.04 -20.86
CA LYS A 108 -19.18 23.50 -20.87
C LYS A 108 -20.65 23.91 -20.93
N GLU A 109 -21.53 23.02 -21.35
CA GLU A 109 -22.97 23.25 -21.39
C GLU A 109 -23.61 23.10 -20.02
N HIS A 110 -22.89 22.48 -19.06
CA HIS A 110 -23.30 22.35 -17.66
C HIS A 110 -22.69 23.46 -16.82
N ASP A 111 -23.53 24.36 -16.32
CA ASP A 111 -23.13 25.38 -15.36
C ASP A 111 -22.69 24.69 -14.06
N ASP A 112 -21.55 25.13 -13.50
CA ASP A 112 -20.98 24.59 -12.27
C ASP A 112 -20.53 23.12 -12.27
N ALA A 113 -20.27 22.54 -13.46
CA ALA A 113 -19.68 21.21 -13.58
C ALA A 113 -18.27 21.13 -12.98
N ILE A 114 -18.01 20.07 -12.22
CA ILE A 114 -16.71 19.72 -11.68
C ILE A 114 -16.26 18.42 -12.33
N LEU A 115 -15.21 18.46 -13.15
CA LEU A 115 -14.61 17.28 -13.76
C LEU A 115 -13.65 16.62 -12.78
N PHE A 116 -13.94 15.40 -12.34
CA PHE A 116 -13.00 14.60 -11.57
C PHE A 116 -12.26 13.62 -12.49
N ILE A 117 -10.93 13.63 -12.40
CA ILE A 117 -10.05 12.76 -13.18
C ILE A 117 -9.21 11.95 -12.19
N ASP A 118 -9.50 10.66 -12.10
CA ASP A 118 -8.67 9.75 -11.30
C ASP A 118 -7.39 9.42 -12.06
N GLU A 119 -6.29 9.25 -11.33
CA GLU A 119 -4.96 8.99 -11.90
C GLU A 119 -4.61 9.94 -13.06
N VAL A 120 -4.81 11.23 -12.85
CA VAL A 120 -4.64 12.28 -13.89
C VAL A 120 -3.26 12.24 -14.58
N HIS A 121 -2.25 11.65 -13.95
CA HIS A 121 -0.93 11.44 -14.52
C HIS A 121 -0.95 10.55 -15.77
N THR A 122 -1.94 9.67 -15.90
CA THR A 122 -2.10 8.81 -17.08
C THR A 122 -2.41 9.60 -18.35
N ILE A 123 -3.06 10.75 -18.22
CA ILE A 123 -3.38 11.65 -19.33
C ILE A 123 -2.23 12.63 -19.62
N ILE A 124 -1.54 13.09 -18.58
CA ILE A 124 -0.60 14.22 -18.67
C ILE A 124 0.84 13.74 -18.90
N GLY A 125 1.22 12.55 -18.39
CA GLY A 125 2.61 12.07 -18.39
C GLY A 125 2.96 11.01 -19.42
N ALA A 126 1.98 10.41 -20.01
CA ALA A 126 2.16 9.26 -20.90
C ALA A 126 2.90 9.55 -22.23
N GLY A 127 3.18 10.82 -22.53
CA GLY A 127 3.85 11.23 -23.77
C GLY A 127 5.38 11.17 -23.77
N ALA A 128 6.03 11.02 -22.62
CA ALA A 128 7.48 11.22 -22.52
C ALA A 128 8.35 9.96 -22.58
N ALA A 129 7.80 8.77 -22.28
CA ALA A 129 8.60 7.56 -22.06
C ALA A 129 8.42 6.43 -23.11
N SER A 130 7.37 6.45 -23.90
CA SER A 130 7.18 5.42 -24.95
C SER A 130 6.54 6.04 -26.19
N GLY A 131 7.28 6.09 -27.26
CA GLY A 131 7.04 6.74 -28.55
C GLY A 131 5.65 6.58 -29.20
N GLY A 132 4.59 6.96 -28.53
CA GLY A 132 3.24 6.88 -29.07
C GLY A 132 2.10 7.23 -28.12
N VAL A 133 2.37 7.59 -26.88
CA VAL A 133 1.31 7.80 -25.89
C VAL A 133 0.86 9.27 -25.82
N MET A 134 -0.43 9.43 -25.70
CA MET A 134 -1.27 10.59 -25.85
C MET A 134 -0.98 11.68 -24.82
N ASP A 135 -0.49 12.81 -25.24
CA ASP A 135 -0.35 13.99 -24.40
C ASP A 135 -1.62 14.85 -24.49
N ALA A 136 -2.59 14.58 -23.62
CA ALA A 136 -3.80 15.40 -23.53
C ALA A 136 -3.58 16.70 -22.76
N SER A 137 -2.40 16.92 -22.18
CA SER A 137 -2.07 18.12 -21.43
C SER A 137 -2.25 19.38 -22.27
N ASN A 138 -1.91 19.33 -23.55
CA ASN A 138 -2.06 20.45 -24.47
C ASN A 138 -3.53 20.80 -24.77
N LEU A 139 -4.44 19.83 -24.66
CA LEU A 139 -5.88 20.05 -24.81
C LEU A 139 -6.51 20.60 -23.52
N MET A 140 -6.02 20.15 -22.38
CA MET A 140 -6.51 20.58 -21.07
C MET A 140 -6.00 21.99 -20.67
N LYS A 141 -4.74 22.32 -20.97
CA LYS A 141 -4.11 23.60 -20.60
C LYS A 141 -4.94 24.84 -20.95
N PRO A 142 -5.50 25.00 -22.16
CA PRO A 142 -6.32 26.15 -22.51
C PRO A 142 -7.62 26.23 -21.68
N LEU A 143 -8.27 25.09 -21.48
CA LEU A 143 -9.56 25.00 -20.78
C LEU A 143 -9.42 25.28 -19.27
N LEU A 144 -8.39 24.73 -18.68
CA LEU A 144 -8.04 25.00 -17.28
C LEU A 144 -7.59 26.46 -17.09
N SER A 145 -7.00 27.08 -18.14
CA SER A 145 -6.59 28.47 -18.11
C SER A 145 -7.73 29.45 -18.18
N SER A 146 -8.77 29.11 -18.95
CA SER A 146 -9.95 29.99 -19.12
C SER A 146 -10.89 29.97 -17.92
N GLY A 147 -10.71 29.03 -16.99
CA GLY A 147 -11.61 28.83 -15.85
C GLY A 147 -13.02 28.37 -16.24
N GLN A 148 -13.20 27.92 -17.49
CA GLN A 148 -14.50 27.46 -18.00
C GLN A 148 -14.95 26.12 -17.43
N ILE A 149 -14.03 25.30 -16.92
CA ILE A 149 -14.30 24.01 -16.31
C ILE A 149 -13.55 23.94 -14.98
N LYS A 150 -14.25 23.59 -13.91
CA LYS A 150 -13.64 23.23 -12.63
C LYS A 150 -13.09 21.81 -12.74
N CYS A 151 -11.85 21.57 -12.32
CA CYS A 151 -11.24 20.24 -12.39
C CYS A 151 -10.64 19.83 -11.05
N MET A 152 -10.89 18.60 -10.66
CA MET A 152 -10.26 17.92 -9.54
C MET A 152 -9.53 16.69 -10.07
N GLY A 153 -8.22 16.60 -9.86
CA GLY A 153 -7.44 15.42 -10.25
C GLY A 153 -6.94 14.66 -9.05
N SER A 154 -6.80 13.35 -9.17
CA SER A 154 -6.09 12.52 -8.20
C SER A 154 -4.76 12.03 -8.77
N THR A 155 -3.74 11.90 -7.92
CA THR A 155 -2.43 11.34 -8.31
C THR A 155 -1.65 10.87 -7.08
N THR A 156 -0.55 10.14 -7.29
CA THR A 156 0.38 9.78 -6.20
C THR A 156 1.47 10.84 -6.04
N TYR A 157 2.20 10.78 -4.91
CA TYR A 157 3.32 11.71 -4.67
C TYR A 157 4.43 11.55 -5.71
N GLN A 158 4.68 10.33 -6.16
CA GLN A 158 5.74 10.03 -7.13
C GLN A 158 5.43 10.66 -8.49
N GLU A 159 4.22 10.43 -9.00
CA GLU A 159 3.79 10.98 -10.28
C GLU A 159 3.63 12.52 -10.22
N TYR A 160 3.13 13.05 -9.08
CA TYR A 160 3.03 14.50 -8.91
C TYR A 160 4.40 15.17 -9.08
N ARG A 161 5.43 14.67 -8.39
CA ARG A 161 6.81 15.18 -8.52
C ARG A 161 7.36 14.98 -9.94
N GLY A 162 7.07 13.82 -10.55
CA GLY A 162 7.56 13.49 -11.88
C GLY A 162 7.03 14.38 -13.00
N ILE A 163 5.80 14.81 -12.90
CA ILE A 163 5.05 15.48 -13.97
C ILE A 163 4.75 16.95 -13.62
N PHE A 164 4.09 17.19 -12.48
CA PHE A 164 3.53 18.49 -12.16
C PHE A 164 4.56 19.48 -11.61
N ASP A 165 5.52 19.02 -10.81
CA ASP A 165 6.60 19.91 -10.31
C ASP A 165 7.50 20.39 -11.44
N LYS A 166 7.58 19.63 -12.54
CA LYS A 166 8.36 20.02 -13.74
C LYS A 166 7.61 21.00 -14.64
N ASP A 167 6.28 20.94 -14.68
CA ASP A 167 5.46 21.88 -15.46
C ASP A 167 4.92 23.02 -14.59
N ARG A 168 5.70 24.11 -14.52
CA ARG A 168 5.34 25.31 -13.76
C ARG A 168 4.03 25.96 -14.20
N ALA A 169 3.58 25.70 -15.42
CA ALA A 169 2.33 26.27 -15.93
C ALA A 169 1.11 25.54 -15.34
N LEU A 170 1.21 24.24 -15.13
CA LEU A 170 0.19 23.44 -14.48
C LEU A 170 0.22 23.64 -12.95
N SER A 171 1.39 23.60 -12.31
CA SER A 171 1.51 23.69 -10.85
C SER A 171 0.97 25.01 -10.27
N ARG A 172 1.02 26.12 -11.03
CA ARG A 172 0.46 27.42 -10.61
C ARG A 172 -1.08 27.48 -10.65
N ARG A 173 -1.71 26.58 -11.40
CA ARG A 173 -3.18 26.57 -11.60
C ARG A 173 -3.89 25.60 -10.69
N PHE A 174 -3.19 24.62 -10.19
CA PHE A 174 -3.72 23.63 -9.29
C PHE A 174 -3.26 23.86 -7.85
N GLN A 175 -4.17 23.71 -6.94
CA GLN A 175 -3.86 23.62 -5.52
C GLN A 175 -3.63 22.18 -5.14
N LYS A 176 -2.49 21.91 -4.56
CA LYS A 176 -2.17 20.59 -4.02
C LYS A 176 -2.89 20.39 -2.68
N ILE A 177 -3.61 19.28 -2.56
CA ILE A 177 -4.26 18.81 -1.35
C ILE A 177 -3.62 17.48 -0.98
N ASP A 178 -2.82 17.47 0.07
CA ASP A 178 -2.16 16.23 0.51
C ASP A 178 -3.14 15.36 1.27
N VAL A 179 -3.27 14.08 0.86
CA VAL A 179 -4.05 13.06 1.54
C VAL A 179 -3.11 12.09 2.23
N ILE A 180 -3.04 12.23 3.53
CA ILE A 180 -2.21 11.36 4.38
C ILE A 180 -2.91 10.04 4.69
N GLU A 181 -2.15 9.02 4.98
CA GLU A 181 -2.66 7.73 5.45
C GLU A 181 -3.44 7.93 6.76
N PRO A 182 -4.71 7.45 6.85
CA PRO A 182 -5.49 7.54 8.08
C PRO A 182 -4.88 6.67 9.19
N ASP A 183 -5.05 7.10 10.43
CA ASP A 183 -4.66 6.32 11.59
C ASP A 183 -5.58 5.10 11.82
N ILE A 184 -5.24 4.27 12.81
CA ILE A 184 -5.99 3.04 13.14
C ILE A 184 -7.42 3.36 13.56
N GLU A 185 -7.62 4.43 14.34
CA GLU A 185 -8.94 4.80 14.86
C GLU A 185 -9.84 5.36 13.75
N ASP A 186 -9.30 6.17 12.86
CA ASP A 186 -10.03 6.69 11.71
C ASP A 186 -10.34 5.58 10.70
N THR A 187 -9.40 4.66 10.50
CA THR A 187 -9.65 3.45 9.69
C THR A 187 -10.77 2.60 10.28
N TYR A 188 -10.79 2.40 11.60
CA TYR A 188 -11.90 1.69 12.24
C TYR A 188 -13.25 2.39 12.01
N LYS A 189 -13.31 3.73 12.06
CA LYS A 189 -14.54 4.49 11.74
C LYS A 189 -14.97 4.29 10.28
N ILE A 190 -14.01 4.25 9.35
CA ILE A 190 -14.25 3.96 7.94
C ILE A 190 -14.85 2.55 7.80
N LEU A 191 -14.22 1.53 8.38
CA LEU A 191 -14.73 0.15 8.34
C LEU A 191 -16.13 0.04 8.94
N LYS A 192 -16.38 0.75 10.04
CA LYS A 192 -17.74 0.81 10.64
C LYS A 192 -18.77 1.44 9.72
N GLY A 193 -18.37 2.43 8.94
CA GLY A 193 -19.24 3.03 7.91
C GLY A 193 -19.54 2.08 6.76
N LEU A 194 -18.58 1.24 6.36
CA LEU A 194 -18.73 0.25 5.28
C LEU A 194 -19.45 -1.03 5.73
N LYS A 195 -19.48 -1.30 7.04
CA LYS A 195 -20.04 -2.52 7.63
C LYS A 195 -21.41 -2.92 7.06
N PRO A 196 -22.42 -2.02 6.96
CA PRO A 196 -23.74 -2.42 6.47
C PRO A 196 -23.72 -2.98 5.05
N GLN A 197 -22.89 -2.41 4.16
CA GLN A 197 -22.78 -2.85 2.76
C GLN A 197 -22.13 -4.22 2.65
N TYR A 198 -21.04 -4.46 3.41
CA TYR A 198 -20.38 -5.75 3.43
C TYR A 198 -21.23 -6.83 4.10
N GLU A 199 -22.00 -6.47 5.15
CA GLU A 199 -22.94 -7.38 5.80
C GLU A 199 -24.08 -7.80 4.86
N GLU A 200 -24.61 -6.87 4.07
CA GLU A 200 -25.62 -7.14 3.05
C GLU A 200 -25.07 -8.00 1.90
N HIS A 201 -23.87 -7.63 1.39
CA HIS A 201 -23.23 -8.32 0.27
C HIS A 201 -22.88 -9.79 0.60
N TYR A 202 -22.31 -10.04 1.78
CA TYR A 202 -21.87 -11.38 2.18
C TYR A 202 -22.92 -12.16 2.99
N GLY A 203 -24.00 -11.53 3.45
CA GLY A 203 -25.02 -12.16 4.28
C GLY A 203 -24.52 -12.58 5.66
N ILE A 204 -23.55 -11.84 6.21
CA ILE A 204 -22.88 -12.12 7.49
C ILE A 204 -22.89 -10.85 8.36
N ARG A 205 -22.55 -10.97 9.64
CA ARG A 205 -22.41 -9.84 10.55
C ARG A 205 -20.98 -9.69 11.02
N TYR A 206 -20.46 -8.47 11.00
CA TYR A 206 -19.15 -8.14 11.57
C TYR A 206 -19.31 -7.58 12.98
N THR A 207 -18.62 -8.18 13.96
CA THR A 207 -18.58 -7.61 15.31
C THR A 207 -17.67 -6.36 15.31
N ASP A 208 -17.98 -5.38 16.16
CA ASP A 208 -17.16 -4.17 16.27
C ASP A 208 -15.71 -4.49 16.71
N LYS A 209 -15.54 -5.55 17.51
CA LYS A 209 -14.21 -6.06 17.88
C LYS A 209 -13.45 -6.61 16.68
N ALA A 210 -14.14 -7.29 15.74
CA ALA A 210 -13.51 -7.81 14.52
C ALA A 210 -13.06 -6.66 13.60
N LEU A 211 -13.86 -5.61 13.44
CA LEU A 211 -13.48 -4.44 12.64
C LEU A 211 -12.29 -3.69 13.24
N ARG A 212 -12.28 -3.50 14.58
CA ARG A 212 -11.13 -2.91 15.26
C ARG A 212 -9.87 -3.75 15.09
N SER A 213 -9.99 -5.05 15.28
CA SER A 213 -8.87 -5.99 15.06
C SER A 213 -8.39 -5.97 13.61
N ALA A 214 -9.27 -5.84 12.62
CA ALA A 214 -8.89 -5.70 11.21
C ALA A 214 -8.01 -4.45 10.98
N SER A 215 -8.38 -3.30 11.55
CA SER A 215 -7.58 -2.08 11.47
C SER A 215 -6.21 -2.23 12.15
N GLU A 216 -6.18 -2.76 13.38
CA GLU A 216 -4.95 -2.91 14.17
C GLU A 216 -3.98 -3.93 13.53
N LEU A 217 -4.50 -5.08 13.10
CA LEU A 217 -3.68 -6.15 12.52
C LEU A 217 -3.21 -5.80 11.11
N ALA A 218 -4.05 -5.14 10.29
CA ALA A 218 -3.63 -4.66 8.98
C ALA A 218 -2.50 -3.62 9.12
N ALA A 219 -2.58 -2.69 10.08
CA ALA A 219 -1.53 -1.73 10.34
C ALA A 219 -0.21 -2.40 10.76
N LYS A 220 -0.31 -3.45 11.58
CA LYS A 220 0.86 -4.12 12.17
C LYS A 220 1.56 -5.09 11.22
N TYR A 221 0.81 -5.80 10.39
CA TYR A 221 1.32 -6.95 9.64
C TYR A 221 1.32 -6.79 8.11
N ILE A 222 0.51 -5.85 7.56
CA ILE A 222 0.44 -5.61 6.11
C ILE A 222 1.15 -4.28 5.82
N ASN A 223 2.39 -4.36 5.33
CA ASN A 223 3.25 -3.19 5.14
C ASN A 223 3.42 -2.76 3.68
N ASP A 224 2.95 -3.58 2.74
CA ASP A 224 3.05 -3.35 1.29
C ASP A 224 1.94 -2.43 0.74
N ARG A 225 0.96 -2.08 1.58
CA ARG A 225 -0.18 -1.23 1.23
C ARG A 225 -0.48 -0.22 2.33
N PHE A 226 -1.27 0.80 1.98
CA PHE A 226 -1.67 1.88 2.89
C PHE A 226 -3.08 1.69 3.44
N MET A 227 -3.34 2.31 4.59
CA MET A 227 -4.70 2.43 5.13
C MET A 227 -5.51 3.44 4.30
N PRO A 228 -6.83 3.29 4.20
CA PRO A 228 -7.67 2.24 4.77
C PRO A 228 -7.76 0.98 3.91
N ASP A 229 -7.21 0.99 2.69
CA ASP A 229 -7.37 -0.04 1.65
C ASP A 229 -7.03 -1.44 2.18
N LYS A 230 -5.84 -1.61 2.78
CA LYS A 230 -5.42 -2.90 3.35
C LYS A 230 -6.34 -3.44 4.45
N ALA A 231 -7.01 -2.57 5.21
CA ALA A 231 -7.97 -3.00 6.23
C ALA A 231 -9.34 -3.33 5.62
N ILE A 232 -9.72 -2.63 4.55
CA ILE A 232 -10.90 -2.95 3.74
C ILE A 232 -10.74 -4.31 3.08
N ASP A 233 -9.58 -4.57 2.47
CA ASP A 233 -9.27 -5.88 1.88
C ASP A 233 -9.36 -7.02 2.90
N VAL A 234 -8.92 -6.79 4.15
CA VAL A 234 -9.05 -7.80 5.22
C VAL A 234 -10.52 -8.14 5.48
N ILE A 235 -11.41 -7.16 5.64
CA ILE A 235 -12.83 -7.45 5.90
C ILE A 235 -13.52 -8.08 4.69
N ASP A 236 -13.12 -7.70 3.49
CA ASP A 236 -13.59 -8.27 2.23
C ASP A 236 -13.20 -9.75 2.11
N GLU A 237 -11.91 -10.07 2.28
CA GLU A 237 -11.40 -11.44 2.21
C GLU A 237 -12.00 -12.33 3.32
N VAL A 238 -12.27 -11.78 4.52
CA VAL A 238 -12.97 -12.51 5.58
C VAL A 238 -14.39 -12.87 5.14
N GLY A 239 -15.10 -11.94 4.51
CA GLY A 239 -16.43 -12.16 3.95
C GLY A 239 -16.43 -13.22 2.86
N ALA A 240 -15.53 -13.07 1.89
CA ALA A 240 -15.34 -14.02 0.79
C ALA A 240 -14.97 -15.43 1.29
N ALA A 241 -14.06 -15.54 2.28
CA ALA A 241 -13.68 -16.82 2.88
C ALA A 241 -14.86 -17.54 3.51
N GLN A 242 -15.83 -16.83 4.09
CA GLN A 242 -17.05 -17.45 4.62
C GLN A 242 -17.99 -17.92 3.50
N GLN A 243 -18.09 -17.20 2.40
CA GLN A 243 -18.91 -17.66 1.27
C GLN A 243 -18.36 -18.92 0.60
N LEU A 244 -17.05 -19.11 0.58
CA LEU A 244 -16.39 -20.29 0.04
C LEU A 244 -16.59 -21.55 0.94
N GLN A 245 -16.98 -21.38 2.21
CA GLN A 245 -17.27 -22.50 3.09
C GLN A 245 -18.59 -23.20 2.70
N PRO A 246 -18.70 -24.54 2.91
CA PRO A 246 -19.97 -25.23 2.79
C PRO A 246 -21.05 -24.61 3.68
N LYS A 247 -22.30 -24.56 3.22
CA LYS A 247 -23.41 -23.91 3.95
C LYS A 247 -23.52 -24.32 5.42
N SER A 248 -23.20 -25.58 5.75
CA SER A 248 -23.20 -26.11 7.11
C SER A 248 -22.11 -25.55 8.03
N ARG A 249 -21.04 -24.99 7.47
CA ARG A 249 -19.90 -24.43 8.22
C ARG A 249 -19.82 -22.90 8.18
N ARG A 250 -20.69 -22.26 7.43
CA ARG A 250 -20.73 -20.79 7.33
C ARG A 250 -21.12 -20.18 8.67
N LYS A 251 -20.28 -19.28 9.16
CA LYS A 251 -20.57 -18.52 10.35
C LYS A 251 -21.48 -17.32 10.00
N LYS A 252 -22.45 -17.05 10.83
CA LYS A 252 -23.32 -15.87 10.68
C LYS A 252 -22.67 -14.61 11.22
N SER A 253 -21.69 -14.73 12.07
CA SER A 253 -20.99 -13.60 12.71
C SER A 253 -19.48 -13.79 12.67
N ILE A 254 -18.79 -12.77 12.24
CA ILE A 254 -17.32 -12.69 12.15
C ILE A 254 -16.76 -12.26 13.50
N THR A 255 -15.79 -13.01 13.97
CA THR A 255 -15.07 -12.77 15.23
C THR A 255 -13.63 -12.31 14.96
N VAL A 256 -12.94 -11.90 16.01
CA VAL A 256 -11.51 -11.55 15.97
C VAL A 256 -10.66 -12.69 15.40
N GLY A 257 -10.92 -13.95 15.82
CA GLY A 257 -10.17 -15.10 15.32
C GLY A 257 -10.30 -15.36 13.82
N ASP A 258 -11.44 -14.99 13.21
CA ASP A 258 -11.62 -15.10 11.75
C ASP A 258 -10.77 -14.05 11.01
N VAL A 259 -10.69 -12.85 11.55
CA VAL A 259 -9.83 -11.77 11.04
C VAL A 259 -8.35 -12.14 11.17
N GLU A 260 -7.95 -12.66 12.33
CA GLU A 260 -6.57 -13.11 12.59
C GLU A 260 -6.12 -14.17 11.57
N GLN A 261 -6.97 -15.14 11.24
CA GLN A 261 -6.66 -16.17 10.25
C GLN A 261 -6.44 -15.58 8.85
N VAL A 262 -7.28 -14.63 8.45
CA VAL A 262 -7.18 -14.00 7.13
C VAL A 262 -5.94 -13.10 7.06
N VAL A 263 -5.69 -12.28 8.09
CA VAL A 263 -4.47 -11.45 8.15
C VAL A 263 -3.21 -12.33 8.11
N ALA A 264 -3.19 -13.45 8.85
CA ALA A 264 -2.08 -14.39 8.81
C ALA A 264 -1.81 -14.90 7.39
N LYS A 265 -2.87 -15.21 6.64
CA LYS A 265 -2.76 -15.67 5.25
C LYS A 265 -2.27 -14.55 4.31
N ILE A 266 -2.83 -13.34 4.41
CA ILE A 266 -2.42 -12.19 3.60
C ILE A 266 -0.96 -11.81 3.88
N ALA A 267 -0.60 -11.67 5.15
CA ALA A 267 0.74 -11.29 5.58
C ALA A 267 1.76 -12.45 5.51
N ARG A 268 1.32 -13.66 5.12
CA ARG A 268 2.15 -14.87 5.03
C ARG A 268 2.88 -15.21 6.33
N ILE A 269 2.19 -15.05 7.45
CA ILE A 269 2.70 -15.38 8.79
C ILE A 269 1.93 -16.57 9.37
N PRO A 270 2.57 -17.37 10.23
CA PRO A 270 1.85 -18.42 10.95
C PRO A 270 0.69 -17.81 11.76
N SER A 271 -0.48 -18.43 11.68
CA SER A 271 -1.67 -17.99 12.42
C SER A 271 -1.46 -17.93 13.94
N THR A 272 -0.52 -18.72 14.45
CA THR A 272 -0.09 -18.69 15.86
C THR A 272 0.57 -17.38 16.28
N GLN A 273 1.13 -16.59 15.36
CA GLN A 273 1.76 -15.29 15.66
C GLN A 273 0.76 -14.13 15.69
N VAL A 274 -0.39 -14.28 15.07
CA VAL A 274 -1.42 -13.23 15.03
C VAL A 274 -2.33 -13.35 16.26
N ASN A 275 -2.44 -14.54 16.84
CA ASN A 275 -3.27 -14.80 18.00
C ASN A 275 -2.61 -14.36 19.32
N SER A 276 -3.41 -14.13 20.33
CA SER A 276 -2.96 -13.84 21.71
C SER A 276 -2.01 -14.90 22.31
N SER A 277 -1.89 -16.08 21.70
CA SER A 277 -0.93 -17.13 22.05
C SER A 277 0.53 -16.78 21.71
N ASP A 278 0.80 -15.71 20.96
CA ASP A 278 2.17 -15.24 20.69
C ASP A 278 2.93 -14.92 21.99
N LYS A 279 2.22 -14.40 23.00
CA LYS A 279 2.81 -14.16 24.33
C LYS A 279 3.28 -15.45 25.02
N GLU A 280 2.54 -16.54 24.88
CA GLU A 280 2.91 -17.85 25.45
C GLU A 280 4.06 -18.49 24.67
N SER A 281 4.03 -18.43 23.37
CA SER A 281 5.11 -18.93 22.51
C SER A 281 6.44 -18.21 22.77
N LEU A 282 6.41 -16.89 22.93
CA LEU A 282 7.58 -16.08 23.26
C LEU A 282 8.05 -16.30 24.71
N ARG A 283 7.14 -16.55 25.64
CA ARG A 283 7.48 -16.86 27.03
C ARG A 283 8.35 -18.12 27.12
N ASP A 284 8.03 -19.15 26.33
CA ASP A 284 8.70 -20.43 26.34
C ASP A 284 9.84 -20.55 25.32
N LEU A 285 10.08 -19.49 24.53
CA LEU A 285 11.11 -19.48 23.45
C LEU A 285 12.48 -19.92 23.97
N GLU A 286 12.94 -19.33 25.07
CA GLU A 286 14.24 -19.65 25.68
C GLU A 286 14.34 -21.11 26.12
N LYS A 287 13.29 -21.63 26.78
CA LYS A 287 13.24 -23.03 27.23
C LYS A 287 13.28 -23.99 26.05
N LYS A 288 12.50 -23.71 25.00
CA LYS A 288 12.46 -24.55 23.78
C LYS A 288 13.78 -24.57 23.06
N LEU A 289 14.47 -23.40 22.96
CA LEU A 289 15.81 -23.35 22.34
C LEU A 289 16.85 -24.13 23.16
N LYS A 290 16.85 -24.00 24.47
CA LYS A 290 17.79 -24.73 25.37
C LYS A 290 17.56 -26.25 25.38
N LEU A 291 16.36 -26.73 25.02
CA LEU A 291 16.10 -28.16 24.87
C LEU A 291 16.75 -28.77 23.60
N VAL A 292 17.04 -27.95 22.60
CA VAL A 292 17.50 -28.45 21.29
C VAL A 292 18.96 -28.05 21.03
N VAL A 293 19.41 -26.90 21.55
CA VAL A 293 20.76 -26.39 21.37
C VAL A 293 21.47 -26.40 22.72
N PHE A 294 22.55 -27.17 22.83
CA PHE A 294 23.31 -27.35 24.06
C PHE A 294 24.56 -26.48 24.11
N GLY A 295 24.93 -26.02 25.30
CA GLY A 295 26.17 -25.30 25.53
C GLY A 295 26.19 -23.84 25.05
N GLN A 296 25.02 -23.26 24.70
CA GLN A 296 24.86 -21.88 24.25
C GLN A 296 23.84 -21.10 25.11
N ASP A 297 23.74 -21.43 26.39
CA ASP A 297 22.68 -20.92 27.28
C ASP A 297 22.66 -19.39 27.39
N GLU A 298 23.82 -18.76 27.45
CA GLU A 298 23.95 -17.30 27.56
C GLU A 298 23.50 -16.60 26.28
N ALA A 299 23.98 -17.06 25.12
CA ALA A 299 23.61 -16.53 23.81
C ALA A 299 22.10 -16.67 23.56
N ILE A 300 21.51 -17.83 23.89
CA ILE A 300 20.09 -18.10 23.77
C ILE A 300 19.27 -17.19 24.70
N SER A 301 19.73 -16.96 25.92
CA SER A 301 19.06 -16.08 26.88
C SER A 301 19.05 -14.63 26.39
N GLN A 302 20.19 -14.11 25.93
CA GLN A 302 20.31 -12.75 25.36
C GLN A 302 19.44 -12.58 24.10
N LEU A 303 19.48 -13.54 23.17
CA LEU A 303 18.64 -13.56 21.96
C LEU A 303 17.17 -13.54 22.31
N SER A 304 16.73 -14.43 23.19
CA SER A 304 15.32 -14.57 23.60
C SER A 304 14.80 -13.30 24.29
N ASN A 305 15.60 -12.71 25.19
CA ASN A 305 15.24 -11.48 25.88
C ASN A 305 15.13 -10.29 24.93
N SER A 306 16.04 -10.16 23.96
CA SER A 306 16.00 -9.11 22.95
C SER A 306 14.75 -9.21 22.07
N ILE A 307 14.40 -10.42 21.63
CA ILE A 307 13.19 -10.67 20.83
C ILE A 307 11.93 -10.33 21.65
N LYS A 308 11.88 -10.76 22.94
CA LYS A 308 10.76 -10.45 23.84
C LYS A 308 10.57 -8.95 24.02
N LEU A 309 11.64 -8.19 24.26
CA LEU A 309 11.62 -6.73 24.42
C LEU A 309 11.13 -6.02 23.15
N SER A 310 11.60 -6.46 21.99
CA SER A 310 11.18 -5.90 20.70
C SER A 310 9.68 -6.14 20.44
N ARG A 311 9.20 -7.36 20.70
CA ARG A 311 7.78 -7.71 20.53
C ARG A 311 6.86 -7.05 21.56
N ALA A 312 7.39 -6.66 22.73
CA ALA A 312 6.66 -5.90 23.74
C ALA A 312 6.47 -4.41 23.37
N GLY A 313 6.98 -3.97 22.20
CA GLY A 313 6.85 -2.58 21.77
C GLY A 313 7.81 -1.59 22.44
N LEU A 314 8.82 -2.08 23.14
CA LEU A 314 9.82 -1.25 23.84
C LEU A 314 10.97 -0.77 22.91
N LYS A 315 10.93 -1.15 21.62
CA LYS A 315 11.87 -0.72 20.59
C LYS A 315 11.20 0.27 19.62
N SER A 316 11.98 1.15 19.00
CA SER A 316 11.48 2.02 17.92
C SER A 316 10.94 1.15 16.77
N GLY A 317 9.73 1.45 16.29
CA GLY A 317 9.04 0.65 15.26
C GLY A 317 9.71 0.66 13.87
N GLU A 318 10.78 1.45 13.70
CA GLU A 318 11.47 1.61 12.40
C GLU A 318 12.65 0.65 12.20
N LYS A 319 12.99 -0.19 13.19
CA LYS A 319 14.16 -1.08 13.14
C LYS A 319 13.74 -2.56 13.09
N PRO A 320 14.60 -3.47 12.59
CA PRO A 320 14.35 -4.92 12.67
C PRO A 320 14.03 -5.40 14.09
N ILE A 321 13.34 -6.54 14.23
CA ILE A 321 13.06 -7.16 15.53
C ILE A 321 14.34 -7.28 16.36
N GLY A 322 15.44 -7.71 15.75
CA GLY A 322 16.75 -7.76 16.34
C GLY A 322 17.82 -7.93 15.29
N SER A 323 19.01 -7.37 15.56
CA SER A 323 20.20 -7.59 14.75
C SER A 323 21.29 -8.13 15.68
N PHE A 324 21.79 -9.34 15.39
CA PHE A 324 22.67 -10.09 16.25
C PHE A 324 23.93 -10.50 15.50
N LEU A 325 25.07 -10.39 16.17
CA LEU A 325 26.34 -10.93 15.67
C LEU A 325 26.76 -12.11 16.55
N PHE A 326 26.81 -13.30 15.97
CA PHE A 326 27.28 -14.50 16.62
C PHE A 326 28.74 -14.73 16.28
N ALA A 327 29.63 -14.38 17.19
CA ALA A 327 31.06 -14.58 17.05
C ALA A 327 31.52 -15.82 17.82
N GLY A 328 32.39 -16.65 17.22
CA GLY A 328 32.93 -17.84 17.86
C GLY A 328 33.48 -18.85 16.90
N PRO A 329 34.20 -19.90 17.40
CA PRO A 329 34.82 -20.91 16.56
C PRO A 329 33.81 -21.65 15.65
N THR A 330 34.29 -22.24 14.58
CA THR A 330 33.47 -23.07 13.69
C THR A 330 32.97 -24.31 14.44
N GLY A 331 31.71 -24.73 14.17
CA GLY A 331 31.14 -25.93 14.74
C GLY A 331 30.47 -25.80 16.12
N VAL A 332 30.47 -24.62 16.73
CA VAL A 332 29.85 -24.39 18.07
C VAL A 332 28.32 -24.25 18.02
N GLY A 333 27.70 -24.36 16.84
CA GLY A 333 26.22 -24.38 16.71
C GLY A 333 25.59 -23.05 16.33
N LYS A 334 26.34 -22.01 15.86
CA LYS A 334 25.79 -20.70 15.47
C LYS A 334 24.63 -20.81 14.46
N THR A 335 24.84 -21.53 13.39
CA THR A 335 23.83 -21.75 12.33
C THR A 335 22.65 -22.59 12.85
N GLU A 336 22.89 -23.56 13.76
CA GLU A 336 21.84 -24.38 14.34
C GLU A 336 20.90 -23.57 15.24
N VAL A 337 21.42 -22.62 16.04
CA VAL A 337 20.59 -21.70 16.81
C VAL A 337 19.62 -20.93 15.90
N CYS A 338 20.10 -20.43 14.75
CA CYS A 338 19.27 -19.69 13.78
C CYS A 338 18.17 -20.57 13.19
N LYS A 339 18.51 -21.82 12.83
CA LYS A 339 17.56 -22.80 12.28
C LYS A 339 16.48 -23.15 13.29
N GLN A 340 16.87 -23.45 14.52
CA GLN A 340 15.93 -23.78 15.58
C GLN A 340 15.09 -22.57 16.01
N LEU A 341 15.65 -21.36 15.99
CA LEU A 341 14.89 -20.14 16.21
C LEU A 341 13.77 -20.00 15.16
N ALA A 342 14.10 -20.13 13.88
CA ALA A 342 13.14 -20.03 12.79
C ALA A 342 12.03 -21.10 12.94
N ASN A 343 12.41 -22.34 13.24
CA ASN A 343 11.46 -23.43 13.46
C ASN A 343 10.52 -23.18 14.64
N ILE A 344 11.04 -22.72 15.80
CA ILE A 344 10.24 -22.47 16.99
C ILE A 344 9.32 -21.26 16.80
N MET A 345 9.80 -20.23 16.09
CA MET A 345 9.00 -19.07 15.71
C MET A 345 8.01 -19.39 14.57
N GLY A 346 8.17 -20.52 13.87
CA GLY A 346 7.34 -20.89 12.71
C GLY A 346 7.52 -19.97 11.52
N VAL A 347 8.70 -19.38 11.34
CA VAL A 347 9.03 -18.47 10.23
C VAL A 347 10.08 -19.08 9.32
N GLU A 348 10.20 -18.53 8.11
CA GLU A 348 11.20 -18.99 7.13
C GLU A 348 12.61 -18.57 7.56
N LEU A 349 13.61 -19.45 7.30
CA LEU A 349 15.02 -19.14 7.43
C LEU A 349 15.60 -18.82 6.06
N LEU A 350 15.99 -17.56 5.87
CA LEU A 350 16.65 -17.08 4.67
C LEU A 350 18.17 -17.06 4.94
N ARG A 351 18.89 -18.02 4.37
CA ARG A 351 20.34 -18.15 4.59
C ARG A 351 21.11 -17.70 3.36
N TYR A 352 22.11 -16.85 3.61
CA TYR A 352 23.07 -16.38 2.61
C TYR A 352 24.48 -16.64 3.13
N ASP A 353 25.27 -17.38 2.35
CA ASP A 353 26.70 -17.58 2.60
C ASP A 353 27.48 -16.41 2.03
N MET A 354 28.13 -15.65 2.89
CA MET A 354 28.81 -14.42 2.48
C MET A 354 30.08 -14.68 1.71
N SER A 355 30.59 -15.91 1.69
CA SER A 355 31.70 -16.31 0.81
C SER A 355 31.35 -16.20 -0.69
N GLU A 356 30.05 -16.27 -1.05
CA GLU A 356 29.59 -16.05 -2.42
C GLU A 356 29.54 -14.55 -2.81
N TYR A 357 29.69 -13.66 -1.84
CA TYR A 357 29.55 -12.19 -2.01
C TYR A 357 30.88 -11.45 -1.68
N MET A 358 32.01 -12.09 -1.96
CA MET A 358 33.32 -11.49 -1.74
C MET A 358 33.67 -10.41 -2.76
N GLU A 359 33.10 -10.47 -3.96
CA GLU A 359 33.37 -9.54 -5.04
C GLU A 359 32.27 -8.52 -5.22
N ARG A 360 32.62 -7.30 -5.62
CA ARG A 360 31.69 -6.19 -5.78
C ARG A 360 30.51 -6.51 -6.70
N HIS A 361 30.75 -7.21 -7.80
CA HIS A 361 29.72 -7.55 -8.76
C HIS A 361 28.72 -8.59 -8.22
N THR A 362 29.12 -9.43 -7.25
CA THR A 362 28.23 -10.40 -6.63
C THR A 362 27.30 -9.75 -5.60
N VAL A 363 27.69 -8.62 -4.99
CA VAL A 363 26.85 -7.84 -4.08
C VAL A 363 25.59 -7.33 -4.80
N SER A 364 25.71 -6.96 -6.08
CA SER A 364 24.56 -6.56 -6.91
C SER A 364 23.49 -7.64 -7.01
N ARG A 365 23.82 -8.91 -6.81
CA ARG A 365 22.81 -9.99 -6.78
C ARG A 365 21.89 -9.90 -5.55
N LEU A 366 22.37 -9.33 -4.43
CA LEU A 366 21.55 -9.16 -3.23
C LEU A 366 20.49 -8.08 -3.39
N ILE A 367 20.82 -6.98 -4.12
CA ILE A 367 19.95 -5.79 -4.26
C ILE A 367 19.50 -5.52 -5.70
N GLY A 368 19.80 -6.43 -6.64
CA GLY A 368 19.49 -6.28 -8.06
C GLY A 368 20.63 -5.61 -8.85
N ALA A 369 20.68 -5.84 -10.16
CA ALA A 369 21.64 -5.21 -11.05
C ALA A 369 21.28 -3.73 -11.30
N PRO A 370 22.27 -2.82 -11.43
CA PRO A 370 22.01 -1.43 -11.79
C PRO A 370 21.41 -1.31 -13.21
N PRO A 371 20.67 -0.21 -13.51
CA PRO A 371 20.16 0.06 -14.84
C PRO A 371 21.23 -0.03 -15.91
N GLY A 372 20.95 -0.76 -17.01
CA GLY A 372 21.85 -0.95 -18.13
C GLY A 372 22.73 -2.20 -18.06
N TYR A 373 22.66 -2.98 -17.00
CA TYR A 373 23.34 -4.29 -16.90
C TYR A 373 22.38 -5.44 -17.21
N VAL A 374 22.93 -6.56 -17.69
CA VAL A 374 22.16 -7.79 -17.96
C VAL A 374 21.55 -8.29 -16.65
N GLY A 375 20.24 -8.54 -16.65
CA GLY A 375 19.50 -8.95 -15.44
C GLY A 375 18.95 -7.81 -14.60
N PHE A 376 18.92 -6.56 -15.09
CA PHE A 376 18.31 -5.42 -14.42
C PHE A 376 16.83 -5.66 -14.03
N ASP A 377 16.06 -6.37 -14.88
CA ASP A 377 14.64 -6.70 -14.59
C ASP A 377 14.48 -7.71 -13.44
N GLN A 378 15.56 -8.40 -13.05
CA GLN A 378 15.56 -9.30 -11.90
C GLN A 378 15.83 -8.49 -10.63
N GLY A 379 14.92 -8.59 -9.67
CA GLY A 379 15.10 -7.98 -8.36
C GLY A 379 16.26 -8.59 -7.58
N GLY A 380 16.65 -7.95 -6.49
CA GLY A 380 17.71 -8.48 -5.63
C GLY A 380 17.29 -9.73 -4.87
N LEU A 381 18.15 -10.73 -4.78
CA LEU A 381 17.86 -11.99 -4.09
C LEU A 381 17.41 -11.76 -2.63
N LEU A 382 18.08 -10.86 -1.91
CA LEU A 382 17.74 -10.55 -0.52
C LEU A 382 16.43 -9.75 -0.42
N THR A 383 16.28 -8.73 -1.26
CA THR A 383 15.09 -7.87 -1.24
C THR A 383 13.84 -8.62 -1.68
N GLU A 384 13.94 -9.47 -2.70
CA GLU A 384 12.80 -10.31 -3.12
C GLU A 384 12.44 -11.37 -2.09
N ALA A 385 13.44 -12.05 -1.49
CA ALA A 385 13.19 -13.07 -0.49
C ALA A 385 12.49 -12.49 0.75
N VAL A 386 12.93 -11.32 1.23
CA VAL A 386 12.29 -10.63 2.37
C VAL A 386 10.91 -10.10 2.00
N THR A 387 10.71 -9.57 0.79
CA THR A 387 9.38 -9.16 0.32
C THR A 387 8.42 -10.36 0.24
N LYS A 388 8.93 -11.53 -0.16
CA LYS A 388 8.16 -12.78 -0.22
C LYS A 388 7.87 -13.35 1.18
N HIS A 389 8.82 -13.20 2.12
CA HIS A 389 8.76 -13.69 3.49
C HIS A 389 9.07 -12.55 4.48
N PRO A 390 8.13 -11.60 4.69
CA PRO A 390 8.38 -10.41 5.50
C PRO A 390 8.60 -10.72 6.99
N HIS A 391 8.16 -11.90 7.43
CA HIS A 391 8.45 -12.45 8.76
C HIS A 391 9.42 -13.61 8.59
N SER A 392 10.69 -13.36 8.76
CA SER A 392 11.75 -14.37 8.56
C SER A 392 12.92 -14.16 9.51
N VAL A 393 13.72 -15.21 9.64
CA VAL A 393 15.07 -15.11 10.19
C VAL A 393 16.03 -15.02 9.01
N VAL A 394 16.75 -13.92 8.88
CA VAL A 394 17.78 -13.75 7.86
C VAL A 394 19.13 -14.06 8.50
N LEU A 395 19.80 -15.07 7.99
CA LEU A 395 21.14 -15.47 8.41
C LEU A 395 22.16 -15.12 7.32
N LEU A 396 23.10 -14.27 7.67
CA LEU A 396 24.29 -13.97 6.87
C LEU A 396 25.47 -14.71 7.48
N ASP A 397 25.84 -15.82 6.85
CA ASP A 397 26.86 -16.74 7.37
C ASP A 397 28.25 -16.28 6.91
N GLU A 398 29.22 -16.26 7.82
CA GLU A 398 30.63 -15.87 7.56
C GLU A 398 30.75 -14.43 7.02
N VAL A 399 30.13 -13.48 7.73
CA VAL A 399 30.03 -12.07 7.28
C VAL A 399 31.38 -11.40 7.07
N GLU A 400 32.45 -11.86 7.73
CA GLU A 400 33.83 -11.39 7.56
C GLU A 400 34.37 -11.63 6.16
N LYS A 401 33.80 -12.56 5.39
CA LYS A 401 34.18 -12.83 4.01
C LYS A 401 33.51 -11.92 3.00
N ALA A 402 32.48 -11.20 3.41
CA ALA A 402 31.71 -10.35 2.53
C ALA A 402 32.50 -9.14 2.02
N HIS A 403 32.20 -8.69 0.81
CA HIS A 403 32.70 -7.42 0.31
C HIS A 403 32.25 -6.25 1.21
N PRO A 404 33.06 -5.22 1.45
CA PRO A 404 32.73 -4.08 2.31
C PRO A 404 31.42 -3.38 1.99
N GLU A 405 30.97 -3.37 0.75
CA GLU A 405 29.68 -2.80 0.36
C GLU A 405 28.49 -3.50 1.04
N VAL A 406 28.61 -4.79 1.40
CA VAL A 406 27.54 -5.51 2.12
C VAL A 406 27.29 -4.87 3.48
N PHE A 407 28.33 -4.40 4.18
CA PHE A 407 28.18 -3.73 5.47
C PHE A 407 27.39 -2.43 5.36
N ASN A 408 27.51 -1.68 4.25
CA ASN A 408 26.73 -0.47 4.01
C ASN A 408 25.22 -0.79 3.85
N LEU A 409 24.90 -1.91 3.17
CA LEU A 409 23.52 -2.38 3.04
C LEU A 409 22.97 -2.79 4.41
N LEU A 410 23.77 -3.49 5.21
CA LEU A 410 23.36 -3.92 6.56
C LEU A 410 23.16 -2.74 7.50
N LEU A 411 23.97 -1.69 7.43
CA LEU A 411 23.77 -0.46 8.19
C LEU A 411 22.41 0.18 7.85
N GLN A 412 22.06 0.27 6.57
CA GLN A 412 20.76 0.79 6.14
C GLN A 412 19.61 -0.04 6.71
N VAL A 413 19.71 -1.38 6.67
CA VAL A 413 18.72 -2.28 7.24
C VAL A 413 18.60 -2.08 8.76
N MET A 414 19.71 -2.03 9.48
CA MET A 414 19.73 -1.91 10.94
C MET A 414 19.21 -0.56 11.45
N ASP A 415 19.44 0.52 10.69
CA ASP A 415 19.05 1.86 11.11
C ASP A 415 17.62 2.22 10.68
N HIS A 416 17.21 1.84 9.48
CA HIS A 416 15.93 2.24 8.90
C HIS A 416 14.94 1.09 8.73
N GLY A 417 15.33 -0.15 9.02
CA GLY A 417 14.48 -1.34 8.85
C GLY A 417 13.99 -1.56 7.42
N THR A 418 14.60 -0.90 6.44
CA THR A 418 14.24 -1.01 5.02
C THR A 418 15.49 -1.07 4.15
N LEU A 419 15.39 -1.78 3.04
CA LEU A 419 16.43 -1.82 2.02
C LEU A 419 15.81 -1.54 0.65
N THR A 420 16.33 -0.55 -0.05
CA THR A 420 15.88 -0.23 -1.41
C THR A 420 16.75 -0.94 -2.41
N ASP A 421 16.15 -1.69 -3.33
CA ASP A 421 16.85 -2.32 -4.44
C ASP A 421 17.22 -1.31 -5.53
N ASN A 422 18.03 -1.74 -6.51
CA ASN A 422 18.43 -0.88 -7.63
C ASN A 422 17.27 -0.54 -8.58
N ASN A 423 16.13 -1.22 -8.46
CA ASN A 423 14.90 -0.94 -9.19
C ASN A 423 13.99 0.06 -8.44
N GLY A 424 14.42 0.56 -7.28
CA GLY A 424 13.65 1.48 -6.45
C GLY A 424 12.59 0.81 -5.57
N ARG A 425 12.52 -0.52 -5.53
CA ARG A 425 11.59 -1.26 -4.65
C ARG A 425 12.16 -1.32 -3.24
N LYS A 426 11.32 -1.05 -2.25
CA LYS A 426 11.69 -1.12 -0.84
C LYS A 426 11.28 -2.46 -0.25
N ALA A 427 12.25 -3.20 0.29
CA ALA A 427 12.00 -4.37 1.12
C ALA A 427 11.97 -3.96 2.59
N ASP A 428 10.97 -4.48 3.33
CA ASP A 428 10.72 -4.15 4.74
C ASP A 428 11.30 -5.22 5.66
N PHE A 429 12.27 -4.83 6.49
CA PHE A 429 12.96 -5.69 7.46
C PHE A 429 12.46 -5.50 8.90
N ARG A 430 11.45 -4.67 9.15
CA ARG A 430 10.96 -4.38 10.52
C ARG A 430 10.49 -5.62 11.27
N ASN A 431 10.00 -6.61 10.55
CA ASN A 431 9.54 -7.88 11.11
C ASN A 431 10.56 -9.03 10.94
N VAL A 432 11.79 -8.72 10.58
CA VAL A 432 12.90 -9.68 10.37
C VAL A 432 13.78 -9.75 11.62
N VAL A 433 14.25 -10.96 11.94
CA VAL A 433 15.36 -11.17 12.86
C VAL A 433 16.63 -11.35 12.02
N LEU A 434 17.54 -10.38 12.07
CA LEU A 434 18.80 -10.41 11.34
C LEU A 434 19.89 -11.01 12.20
N ILE A 435 20.52 -12.08 11.72
CA ILE A 435 21.64 -12.74 12.41
C ILE A 435 22.83 -12.83 11.47
N MET A 436 23.95 -12.40 11.94
CA MET A 436 25.26 -12.48 11.27
C MET A 436 26.15 -13.45 12.05
N THR A 437 26.91 -14.29 11.36
CA THR A 437 27.92 -15.15 11.99
C THR A 437 29.31 -14.79 11.52
N THR A 438 30.30 -14.98 12.39
CA THR A 438 31.72 -14.79 12.09
C THR A 438 32.53 -15.81 12.85
#